data_8ccbcb559c5435ff0937efa022a59134
#
_entry.id   8ccbcb559c5435ff0937efa022a59134
#
_cell.length_a   1.000
_cell.length_b   1.000
_cell.length_c   1.000
_cell.angle_alpha   90.00
_cell.angle_beta   90.00
_cell.angle_gamma   90.00
#
_symmetry.space_group_name_H-M   'P 1'
#
loop_
_entity.id
_entity.type
_entity.pdbx_description
1 polymer ?
#
loop_
_entity_poly.entity_id
_entity_poly.type
_entity_poly.pdbx_seq_one_letter_code
_entity_poly.pdbx_strand_id
1 'polypeptide(L)'
;MSLRRTLAYAVLVAAAVVYLYPFVIQVATSLKTDPDASTNPLSLLPHPLSTQAWGAVLGSGDSQLPVLRWLTNSVVVTVAVTAGRVFFDSLAGYALSRLHFRGRGAVFALVLAVMSVPGVALLIPKFLMVKYLGIYDTYAAMILPLLVDAAGVFIMKQFFDSVPVTIEEAARLDGASVFRTFWSVILPMARPALITLTILSFQGSWNEFSHFLVVTGSPEHKTLVTGLADLTAGGLGSGTQFPLKMATALITTIPVAVLFFVFQRHLVRGANGGAVKG
;
A
#
# COMPACT_ATOMS: atom_id res chain seq x y z
N MET A 1 24.90 0.57 -32.95
CA MET A 1 24.18 -0.29 -31.93
C MET A 1 23.99 -1.67 -32.59
N SER A 2 24.23 -2.79 -31.87
CA SER A 2 23.98 -4.13 -32.41
C SER A 2 22.46 -4.33 -32.61
N LEU A 3 22.04 -5.01 -33.67
CA LEU A 3 20.64 -5.31 -34.00
C LEU A 3 19.86 -5.85 -32.76
N ARG A 4 20.52 -6.69 -31.96
CA ARG A 4 19.95 -7.22 -30.70
C ARG A 4 19.58 -6.13 -29.70
N ARG A 5 20.41 -5.08 -29.55
CA ARG A 5 20.12 -3.97 -28.65
C ARG A 5 18.95 -3.12 -29.15
N THR A 6 18.91 -2.85 -30.46
CA THR A 6 17.80 -2.12 -31.08
C THR A 6 16.49 -2.86 -30.92
N LEU A 7 16.48 -4.19 -31.14
CA LEU A 7 15.29 -5.02 -30.94
C LEU A 7 14.85 -5.04 -29.47
N ALA A 8 15.79 -5.16 -28.51
CA ALA A 8 15.48 -5.12 -27.06
C ALA A 8 14.85 -3.78 -26.65
N TYR A 9 15.40 -2.65 -27.13
CA TYR A 9 14.79 -1.34 -26.85
C TYR A 9 13.42 -1.19 -27.50
N ALA A 10 13.22 -1.67 -28.73
CA ALA A 10 11.92 -1.64 -29.39
C ALA A 10 10.86 -2.42 -28.61
N VAL A 11 11.20 -3.62 -28.12
CA VAL A 11 10.30 -4.42 -27.27
C VAL A 11 10.00 -3.71 -25.95
N LEU A 12 11.00 -3.11 -25.30
CA LEU A 12 10.79 -2.37 -24.05
C LEU A 12 9.90 -1.15 -24.24
N VAL A 13 10.09 -0.39 -25.34
CA VAL A 13 9.26 0.77 -25.65
C VAL A 13 7.83 0.32 -25.97
N ALA A 14 7.66 -0.73 -26.78
CA ALA A 14 6.33 -1.27 -27.07
C ALA A 14 5.61 -1.73 -25.79
N ALA A 15 6.30 -2.44 -24.89
CA ALA A 15 5.76 -2.83 -23.61
C ALA A 15 5.37 -1.61 -22.77
N ALA A 16 6.24 -0.59 -22.69
CA ALA A 16 5.96 0.64 -21.95
C ALA A 16 4.71 1.36 -22.50
N VAL A 17 4.56 1.46 -23.82
CA VAL A 17 3.36 2.05 -24.45
C VAL A 17 2.10 1.27 -24.07
N VAL A 18 2.13 -0.06 -24.15
CA VAL A 18 0.98 -0.91 -23.77
C VAL A 18 0.61 -0.73 -22.30
N TYR A 19 1.60 -0.69 -21.39
CA TYR A 19 1.33 -0.49 -19.96
C TYR A 19 0.88 0.93 -19.61
N LEU A 20 1.33 1.96 -20.33
CA LEU A 20 0.93 3.35 -20.07
C LEU A 20 -0.40 3.71 -20.74
N TYR A 21 -0.81 3.00 -21.78
CA TYR A 21 -2.01 3.31 -22.54
C TYR A 21 -3.29 3.41 -21.70
N PRO A 22 -3.58 2.50 -20.74
CA PRO A 22 -4.74 2.65 -19.85
C PRO A 22 -4.73 3.95 -19.04
N PHE A 23 -3.56 4.39 -18.58
CA PHE A 23 -3.43 5.65 -17.83
C PHE A 23 -3.67 6.88 -18.74
N VAL A 24 -3.23 6.82 -19.99
CA VAL A 24 -3.50 7.88 -20.96
C VAL A 24 -5.01 7.98 -21.24
N ILE A 25 -5.69 6.85 -21.44
CA ILE A 25 -7.16 6.81 -21.59
C ILE A 25 -7.84 7.35 -20.32
N GLN A 26 -7.36 6.97 -19.15
CA GLN A 26 -7.91 7.43 -17.87
C GLN A 26 -7.82 8.97 -17.76
N VAL A 27 -6.67 9.56 -18.10
CA VAL A 27 -6.49 11.02 -18.13
C VAL A 27 -7.41 11.65 -19.17
N ALA A 28 -7.45 11.13 -20.39
CA ALA A 28 -8.30 11.66 -21.45
C ALA A 28 -9.79 11.60 -21.06
N THR A 29 -10.24 10.48 -20.49
CA THR A 29 -11.63 10.28 -20.08
C THR A 29 -12.00 11.19 -18.89
N SER A 30 -11.08 11.47 -17.97
CA SER A 30 -11.35 12.41 -16.87
C SER A 30 -11.63 13.84 -17.31
N LEU A 31 -11.28 14.17 -18.55
CA LEU A 31 -11.47 15.48 -19.18
C LEU A 31 -12.60 15.52 -20.22
N LYS A 32 -13.41 14.45 -20.31
CA LYS A 32 -14.58 14.35 -21.18
C LYS A 32 -15.86 14.76 -20.45
N THR A 33 -16.93 14.92 -21.23
CA THR A 33 -18.31 14.87 -20.71
C THR A 33 -18.80 13.43 -20.65
N ASP A 34 -19.85 13.12 -19.85
CA ASP A 34 -20.43 11.77 -19.78
C ASP A 34 -20.91 11.24 -21.14
N PRO A 35 -21.60 12.04 -21.99
CA PRO A 35 -21.98 11.60 -23.33
C PRO A 35 -20.78 11.23 -24.20
N ASP A 36 -19.71 12.06 -24.21
CA ASP A 36 -18.49 11.78 -25.00
C ASP A 36 -17.75 10.56 -24.47
N ALA A 37 -17.63 10.39 -23.16
CA ALA A 37 -17.02 9.23 -22.55
C ALA A 37 -17.77 7.92 -22.86
N SER A 38 -19.09 8.00 -23.01
CA SER A 38 -19.93 6.83 -23.32
C SER A 38 -19.89 6.46 -24.82
N THR A 39 -19.88 7.47 -25.72
CA THR A 39 -19.91 7.24 -27.18
C THR A 39 -18.52 6.98 -27.74
N ASN A 40 -17.48 7.61 -27.19
CA ASN A 40 -16.10 7.53 -27.67
C ASN A 40 -15.12 7.10 -26.56
N PRO A 41 -15.26 5.90 -25.96
CA PRO A 41 -14.52 5.49 -24.75
C PRO A 41 -13.00 5.43 -24.96
N LEU A 42 -12.52 5.11 -26.16
CA LEU A 42 -11.10 4.96 -26.48
C LEU A 42 -10.46 6.20 -27.12
N SER A 43 -11.26 7.26 -27.41
CA SER A 43 -10.71 8.50 -27.95
C SER A 43 -9.81 9.17 -26.92
N LEU A 44 -8.63 9.58 -27.37
CA LEU A 44 -7.68 10.34 -26.53
C LEU A 44 -7.96 11.85 -26.52
N LEU A 45 -8.77 12.33 -27.45
CA LEU A 45 -9.13 13.75 -27.56
C LEU A 45 -10.56 13.96 -27.03
N PRO A 46 -10.75 14.73 -25.93
CA PRO A 46 -12.07 15.07 -25.41
C PRO A 46 -12.81 16.02 -26.36
N HIS A 47 -14.09 15.75 -26.62
CA HIS A 47 -14.97 16.61 -27.43
C HIS A 47 -16.35 16.77 -26.80
N PRO A 48 -16.67 17.91 -26.13
CA PRO A 48 -15.78 19.01 -25.77
C PRO A 48 -14.85 18.68 -24.59
N LEU A 49 -13.78 19.47 -24.43
CA LEU A 49 -12.97 19.43 -23.22
C LEU A 49 -13.80 19.90 -22.03
N SER A 50 -13.84 19.11 -20.96
CA SER A 50 -14.60 19.40 -19.74
C SER A 50 -13.76 19.17 -18.51
N THR A 51 -13.74 20.14 -17.59
CA THR A 51 -13.11 20.03 -16.26
C THR A 51 -14.13 19.80 -15.15
N GLN A 52 -15.40 19.54 -15.50
CA GLN A 52 -16.50 19.39 -14.55
C GLN A 52 -16.24 18.27 -13.54
N ALA A 53 -15.72 17.13 -13.98
CA ALA A 53 -15.34 16.02 -13.11
C ALA A 53 -14.30 16.42 -12.06
N TRP A 54 -13.28 17.18 -12.47
CA TRP A 54 -12.25 17.69 -11.57
C TRP A 54 -12.81 18.74 -10.59
N GLY A 55 -13.71 19.62 -11.05
CA GLY A 55 -14.43 20.53 -10.16
C GLY A 55 -15.20 19.78 -9.08
N ALA A 56 -15.94 18.74 -9.45
CA ALA A 56 -16.68 17.91 -8.51
C ALA A 56 -15.76 17.19 -7.50
N VAL A 57 -14.63 16.66 -7.96
CA VAL A 57 -13.66 15.95 -7.12
C VAL A 57 -12.94 16.89 -6.16
N LEU A 58 -12.61 18.10 -6.59
CA LEU A 58 -11.90 19.12 -5.78
C LEU A 58 -12.85 19.99 -4.93
N GLY A 59 -14.16 19.70 -4.96
CA GLY A 59 -15.15 20.39 -4.14
C GLY A 59 -15.56 21.78 -4.63
N SER A 60 -15.25 22.10 -5.91
CA SER A 60 -15.63 23.38 -6.55
C SER A 60 -16.88 23.28 -7.44
N GLY A 61 -17.53 22.11 -7.51
CA GLY A 61 -18.75 21.86 -8.31
C GLY A 61 -20.01 21.68 -7.46
N ASP A 62 -21.18 21.59 -8.12
CA ASP A 62 -22.47 21.36 -7.48
C ASP A 62 -22.60 19.99 -6.80
N SER A 63 -21.78 19.00 -7.18
CA SER A 63 -21.75 17.68 -6.55
C SER A 63 -20.73 17.66 -5.41
N GLN A 64 -21.21 17.66 -4.18
CA GLN A 64 -20.40 17.58 -2.96
C GLN A 64 -19.93 16.14 -2.68
N LEU A 65 -19.10 15.59 -3.57
CA LEU A 65 -18.46 14.31 -3.28
C LEU A 65 -17.36 14.51 -2.25
N PRO A 66 -17.31 13.72 -1.17
CA PRO A 66 -16.34 13.90 -0.10
C PRO A 66 -14.97 13.29 -0.44
N VAL A 67 -14.49 13.46 -1.71
CA VAL A 67 -13.24 12.85 -2.19
C VAL A 67 -12.04 13.29 -1.37
N LEU A 68 -11.98 14.57 -0.97
CA LEU A 68 -10.91 15.08 -0.11
C LEU A 68 -10.94 14.44 1.28
N ARG A 69 -12.12 14.12 1.80
CA ARG A 69 -12.26 13.37 3.06
C ARG A 69 -11.78 11.94 2.90
N TRP A 70 -12.16 11.26 1.81
CA TRP A 70 -11.66 9.91 1.51
C TRP A 70 -10.13 9.88 1.35
N LEU A 71 -9.57 10.90 0.71
CA LEU A 71 -8.11 11.08 0.61
C LEU A 71 -7.48 11.23 1.99
N THR A 72 -8.03 12.10 2.84
CA THR A 72 -7.54 12.30 4.21
C THR A 72 -7.61 11.00 5.01
N ASN A 73 -8.74 10.28 4.95
CA ASN A 73 -8.89 8.98 5.61
C ASN A 73 -7.84 7.98 5.13
N SER A 74 -7.66 7.87 3.80
CA SER A 74 -6.64 6.98 3.21
C SER A 74 -5.24 7.32 3.69
N VAL A 75 -4.88 8.61 3.74
CA VAL A 75 -3.56 9.05 4.22
C VAL A 75 -3.39 8.73 5.70
N VAL A 76 -4.35 9.12 6.55
CA VAL A 76 -4.29 8.89 8.01
C VAL A 76 -4.15 7.40 8.32
N VAL A 77 -5.03 6.57 7.74
CA VAL A 77 -5.02 5.11 7.98
C VAL A 77 -3.73 4.48 7.45
N THR A 78 -3.33 4.81 6.22
CA THR A 78 -2.13 4.22 5.62
C THR A 78 -0.86 4.60 6.36
N VAL A 79 -0.72 5.87 6.78
CA VAL A 79 0.44 6.31 7.58
C VAL A 79 0.46 5.62 8.93
N ALA A 80 -0.68 5.54 9.63
CA ALA A 80 -0.78 4.88 10.92
C ALA A 80 -0.47 3.37 10.84
N VAL A 81 -1.04 2.67 9.86
CA VAL A 81 -0.78 1.23 9.62
C VAL A 81 0.68 1.01 9.24
N THR A 82 1.23 1.82 8.35
CA THR A 82 2.64 1.69 7.91
C THR A 82 3.60 1.92 9.08
N ALA A 83 3.40 2.98 9.85
CA ALA A 83 4.22 3.25 11.04
C ALA A 83 4.12 2.12 12.07
N GLY A 84 2.90 1.64 12.33
CA GLY A 84 2.66 0.52 13.23
C GLY A 84 3.35 -0.76 12.78
N ARG A 85 3.22 -1.15 11.51
CA ARG A 85 3.90 -2.32 10.93
C ARG A 85 5.41 -2.18 11.02
N VAL A 86 5.97 -1.07 10.57
CA VAL A 86 7.42 -0.84 10.66
C VAL A 86 7.92 -0.99 12.10
N PHE A 87 7.18 -0.47 13.06
CA PHE A 87 7.55 -0.56 14.47
C PHE A 87 7.36 -1.98 15.03
N PHE A 88 6.16 -2.54 14.96
CA PHE A 88 5.85 -3.83 15.61
C PHE A 88 6.51 -5.01 14.90
N ASP A 89 6.54 -5.03 13.56
CA ASP A 89 7.15 -6.11 12.79
C ASP A 89 8.68 -6.12 13.00
N SER A 90 9.31 -4.92 13.15
CA SER A 90 10.74 -4.84 13.50
C SER A 90 11.02 -5.37 14.89
N LEU A 91 10.20 -5.02 15.89
CA LEU A 91 10.33 -5.54 17.25
C LEU A 91 10.15 -7.06 17.29
N ALA A 92 9.11 -7.57 16.64
CA ALA A 92 8.82 -9.00 16.58
C ALA A 92 9.91 -9.76 15.82
N GLY A 93 10.36 -9.23 14.67
CA GLY A 93 11.46 -9.79 13.89
C GLY A 93 12.76 -9.86 14.68
N TYR A 94 13.11 -8.80 15.42
CA TYR A 94 14.28 -8.79 16.29
C TYR A 94 14.16 -9.79 17.43
N ALA A 95 13.02 -9.84 18.11
CA ALA A 95 12.78 -10.80 19.19
C ALA A 95 12.91 -12.24 18.67
N LEU A 96 12.32 -12.56 17.51
CA LEU A 96 12.39 -13.88 16.89
C LEU A 96 13.76 -14.19 16.28
N SER A 97 14.60 -13.22 16.00
CA SER A 97 15.96 -13.43 15.51
C SER A 97 16.98 -13.57 16.64
N ARG A 98 16.93 -12.69 17.64
CA ARG A 98 18.04 -12.45 18.57
C ARG A 98 17.76 -12.87 20.02
N LEU A 99 16.49 -12.82 20.46
CA LEU A 99 16.19 -13.15 21.83
C LEU A 99 16.01 -14.64 22.02
N HIS A 100 16.48 -15.15 23.17
CA HIS A 100 16.32 -16.54 23.56
C HIS A 100 15.15 -16.65 24.56
N PHE A 101 14.03 -17.20 24.12
CA PHE A 101 12.88 -17.47 24.97
C PHE A 101 12.23 -18.82 24.62
N ARG A 102 11.54 -19.41 25.61
CA ARG A 102 10.86 -20.71 25.43
C ARG A 102 9.71 -20.53 24.44
N GLY A 103 9.62 -21.41 23.43
CA GLY A 103 8.57 -21.38 22.42
C GLY A 103 8.87 -20.49 21.20
N ARG A 104 10.05 -19.86 21.09
CA ARG A 104 10.45 -19.05 19.93
C ARG A 104 10.20 -19.74 18.59
N GLY A 105 10.57 -21.01 18.47
CA GLY A 105 10.35 -21.80 17.24
C GLY A 105 8.86 -22.00 16.92
N ALA A 106 8.03 -22.25 17.94
CA ALA A 106 6.58 -22.38 17.76
C ALA A 106 5.93 -21.06 17.33
N VAL A 107 6.34 -19.92 17.93
CA VAL A 107 5.86 -18.59 17.51
C VAL A 107 6.26 -18.30 16.06
N PHE A 108 7.50 -18.60 15.66
CA PHE A 108 7.91 -18.41 14.27
C PHE A 108 7.16 -19.35 13.32
N ALA A 109 6.94 -20.60 13.68
CA ALA A 109 6.12 -21.53 12.89
C ALA A 109 4.67 -21.01 12.74
N LEU A 110 4.10 -20.39 13.79
CA LEU A 110 2.79 -19.74 13.72
C LEU A 110 2.79 -18.56 12.74
N VAL A 111 3.82 -17.71 12.75
CA VAL A 111 3.96 -16.62 11.78
C VAL A 111 3.95 -17.15 10.35
N LEU A 112 4.71 -18.22 10.07
CA LEU A 112 4.73 -18.86 8.75
C LEU A 112 3.38 -19.48 8.37
N ALA A 113 2.70 -20.11 9.33
CA ALA A 113 1.36 -20.67 9.12
C ALA A 113 0.34 -19.58 8.77
N VAL A 114 0.36 -18.45 9.47
CA VAL A 114 -0.54 -17.31 9.20
C VAL A 114 -0.29 -16.73 7.79
N MET A 115 0.97 -16.65 7.33
CA MET A 115 1.28 -16.22 5.96
C MET A 115 0.65 -17.11 4.87
N SER A 116 0.39 -18.38 5.19
CA SER A 116 -0.22 -19.31 4.25
C SER A 116 -1.76 -19.19 4.18
N VAL A 117 -2.38 -18.45 5.09
CA VAL A 117 -3.83 -18.25 5.12
C VAL A 117 -4.21 -17.12 4.17
N PRO A 118 -5.12 -17.36 3.20
CA PRO A 118 -5.61 -16.28 2.34
C PRO A 118 -6.27 -15.17 3.16
N GLY A 119 -5.87 -13.90 2.93
CA GLY A 119 -6.38 -12.76 3.68
C GLY A 119 -7.91 -12.64 3.65
N VAL A 120 -8.54 -13.02 2.53
CA VAL A 120 -10.01 -13.03 2.36
C VAL A 120 -10.69 -13.98 3.36
N ALA A 121 -10.08 -15.12 3.71
CA ALA A 121 -10.63 -16.06 4.70
C ALA A 121 -10.71 -15.44 6.11
N LEU A 122 -9.88 -14.43 6.38
CA LEU A 122 -9.84 -13.74 7.67
C LEU A 122 -10.80 -12.54 7.75
N LEU A 123 -11.52 -12.19 6.67
CA LEU A 123 -12.42 -11.03 6.67
C LEU A 123 -13.55 -11.15 7.68
N ILE A 124 -14.26 -12.31 7.68
CA ILE A 124 -15.37 -12.55 8.61
C ILE A 124 -14.88 -12.54 10.07
N PRO A 125 -13.82 -13.30 10.45
CA PRO A 125 -13.25 -13.22 11.78
C PRO A 125 -12.85 -11.80 12.21
N LYS A 126 -12.21 -11.02 11.35
CA LYS A 126 -11.83 -9.62 11.64
C LYS A 126 -13.05 -8.73 11.86
N PHE A 127 -14.08 -8.86 11.02
CA PHE A 127 -15.33 -8.14 11.19
C PHE A 127 -16.01 -8.45 12.51
N LEU A 128 -16.14 -9.74 12.86
CA LEU A 128 -16.73 -10.15 14.13
C LEU A 128 -15.95 -9.64 15.33
N MET A 129 -14.62 -9.67 15.27
CA MET A 129 -13.75 -9.12 16.30
C MET A 129 -13.98 -7.62 16.49
N VAL A 130 -14.02 -6.85 15.39
CA VAL A 130 -14.25 -5.40 15.41
C VAL A 130 -15.64 -5.08 15.99
N LYS A 131 -16.67 -5.84 15.62
CA LYS A 131 -18.04 -5.72 16.19
C LYS A 131 -18.07 -6.04 17.67
N TYR A 132 -17.44 -7.13 18.08
CA TYR A 132 -17.39 -7.57 19.49
C TYR A 132 -16.67 -6.55 20.38
N LEU A 133 -15.60 -5.94 19.87
CA LEU A 133 -14.85 -4.87 20.57
C LEU A 133 -15.59 -3.50 20.58
N GLY A 134 -16.72 -3.38 19.88
CA GLY A 134 -17.47 -2.13 19.84
C GLY A 134 -16.80 -0.99 19.06
N ILE A 135 -15.80 -1.29 18.25
CA ILE A 135 -15.03 -0.28 17.48
C ILE A 135 -15.43 -0.21 16.00
N TYR A 136 -16.52 -0.87 15.60
CA TYR A 136 -17.03 -0.84 14.22
C TYR A 136 -17.25 0.60 13.75
N ASP A 137 -16.93 0.87 12.49
CA ASP A 137 -17.07 2.17 11.84
C ASP A 137 -16.25 3.29 12.51
N THR A 138 -15.00 2.96 12.88
CA THR A 138 -14.03 3.91 13.45
C THR A 138 -12.65 3.73 12.82
N TYR A 139 -11.78 4.73 12.96
CA TYR A 139 -10.36 4.60 12.59
C TYR A 139 -9.67 3.45 13.34
N ALA A 140 -10.07 3.15 14.57
CA ALA A 140 -9.52 2.02 15.32
C ALA A 140 -9.81 0.69 14.63
N ALA A 141 -11.03 0.51 14.10
CA ALA A 141 -11.39 -0.69 13.32
C ALA A 141 -10.55 -0.83 12.05
N MET A 142 -10.22 0.29 11.40
CA MET A 142 -9.42 0.30 10.18
C MET A 142 -7.94 0.01 10.45
N ILE A 143 -7.41 0.48 11.58
CA ILE A 143 -5.97 0.50 11.86
C ILE A 143 -5.53 -0.70 12.71
N LEU A 144 -6.17 -0.97 13.86
CA LEU A 144 -5.68 -1.93 14.84
C LEU A 144 -5.48 -3.35 14.28
N PRO A 145 -6.40 -3.92 13.48
CA PRO A 145 -6.23 -5.27 12.93
C PRO A 145 -5.11 -5.39 11.89
N LEU A 146 -4.56 -4.26 11.43
CA LEU A 146 -3.54 -4.19 10.37
C LEU A 146 -2.15 -3.76 10.89
N LEU A 147 -1.99 -3.47 12.20
CA LEU A 147 -0.74 -2.95 12.77
C LEU A 147 0.43 -3.93 12.73
N VAL A 148 0.15 -5.21 12.62
CA VAL A 148 1.17 -6.27 12.54
C VAL A 148 0.90 -7.13 11.30
N ASP A 149 1.96 -7.41 10.54
CA ASP A 149 1.90 -8.27 9.37
C ASP A 149 2.92 -9.41 9.44
N ALA A 150 2.46 -10.63 9.22
CA ALA A 150 3.32 -11.81 9.32
C ALA A 150 4.47 -11.76 8.29
N ALA A 151 4.22 -11.26 7.08
CA ALA A 151 5.27 -11.09 6.07
C ALA A 151 6.28 -10.02 6.48
N GLY A 152 5.83 -8.93 7.11
CA GLY A 152 6.71 -7.90 7.67
C GLY A 152 7.63 -8.45 8.76
N VAL A 153 7.07 -9.20 9.71
CA VAL A 153 7.83 -9.89 10.76
C VAL A 153 8.87 -10.84 10.15
N PHE A 154 8.47 -11.62 9.15
CA PHE A 154 9.37 -12.53 8.44
C PHE A 154 10.52 -11.78 7.76
N ILE A 155 10.25 -10.72 7.00
CA ILE A 155 11.26 -9.90 6.32
C ILE A 155 12.28 -9.35 7.32
N MET A 156 11.80 -8.77 8.41
CA MET A 156 12.67 -8.19 9.43
C MET A 156 13.51 -9.25 10.14
N LYS A 157 12.90 -10.39 10.48
CA LYS A 157 13.63 -11.53 11.06
C LYS A 157 14.75 -12.01 10.14
N GLN A 158 14.47 -12.24 8.86
CA GLN A 158 15.47 -12.70 7.90
C GLN A 158 16.62 -11.70 7.75
N PHE A 159 16.30 -10.42 7.77
CA PHE A 159 17.35 -9.41 7.75
C PHE A 159 18.21 -9.45 9.02
N PHE A 160 17.61 -9.48 10.19
CA PHE A 160 18.34 -9.54 11.45
C PHE A 160 19.17 -10.82 11.57
N ASP A 161 18.72 -11.96 11.07
CA ASP A 161 19.49 -13.20 11.03
C ASP A 161 20.79 -13.04 10.21
N SER A 162 20.81 -12.18 9.21
CA SER A 162 21.99 -11.92 8.36
C SER A 162 23.04 -11.01 9.00
N VAL A 163 22.69 -10.30 10.07
CA VAL A 163 23.64 -9.41 10.78
C VAL A 163 24.56 -10.25 11.67
N PRO A 164 25.89 -10.05 11.63
CA PRO A 164 26.82 -10.78 12.51
C PRO A 164 26.52 -10.56 14.00
N VAL A 165 26.49 -11.65 14.77
CA VAL A 165 26.21 -11.60 16.23
C VAL A 165 27.28 -10.80 16.99
N THR A 166 28.52 -10.79 16.49
CA THR A 166 29.64 -10.06 17.08
C THR A 166 29.36 -8.57 17.28
N ILE A 167 28.51 -7.96 16.46
CA ILE A 167 28.11 -6.55 16.61
C ILE A 167 27.30 -6.34 17.89
N GLU A 168 26.40 -7.27 18.21
CA GLU A 168 25.60 -7.21 19.44
C GLU A 168 26.45 -7.54 20.67
N GLU A 169 27.41 -8.48 20.53
CA GLU A 169 28.35 -8.81 21.58
C GLU A 169 29.23 -7.61 21.93
N ALA A 170 29.73 -6.89 20.93
CA ALA A 170 30.47 -5.65 21.15
C ALA A 170 29.64 -4.60 21.87
N ALA A 171 28.39 -4.37 21.42
CA ALA A 171 27.48 -3.43 22.07
C ALA A 171 27.20 -3.80 23.54
N ARG A 172 27.10 -5.10 23.86
CA ARG A 172 26.94 -5.58 25.25
C ARG A 172 28.17 -5.37 26.09
N LEU A 173 29.36 -5.55 25.52
CA LEU A 173 30.65 -5.25 26.21
C LEU A 173 30.74 -3.75 26.54
N ASP A 174 30.18 -2.87 25.69
CA ASP A 174 30.05 -1.43 25.93
C ASP A 174 28.92 -1.09 26.91
N GLY A 175 28.28 -2.07 27.53
CA GLY A 175 27.21 -1.87 28.52
C GLY A 175 25.83 -1.54 27.93
N ALA A 176 25.59 -1.74 26.63
CA ALA A 176 24.28 -1.48 26.06
C ALA A 176 23.25 -2.55 26.50
N SER A 177 22.09 -2.09 26.95
CA SER A 177 20.94 -2.98 27.17
C SER A 177 20.40 -3.53 25.84
N VAL A 178 19.60 -4.59 25.89
CA VAL A 178 18.97 -5.21 24.69
C VAL A 178 18.18 -4.17 23.87
N PHE A 179 17.41 -3.31 24.54
CA PHE A 179 16.63 -2.28 23.87
C PHE A 179 17.53 -1.21 23.23
N ARG A 180 18.60 -0.79 23.92
CA ARG A 180 19.57 0.16 23.38
C ARG A 180 20.32 -0.45 22.19
N THR A 181 20.70 -1.72 22.26
CA THR A 181 21.33 -2.45 21.15
C THR A 181 20.40 -2.50 19.94
N PHE A 182 19.13 -2.86 20.15
CA PHE A 182 18.13 -2.86 19.08
C PHE A 182 17.99 -1.48 18.43
N TRP A 183 17.70 -0.46 19.22
CA TRP A 183 17.33 0.86 18.69
C TRP A 183 18.49 1.65 18.11
N SER A 184 19.66 1.60 18.78
CA SER A 184 20.80 2.45 18.42
C SER A 184 21.83 1.77 17.52
N VAL A 185 21.85 0.42 17.45
CA VAL A 185 22.85 -0.33 16.68
C VAL A 185 22.19 -1.11 15.54
N ILE A 186 21.28 -2.02 15.86
CA ILE A 186 20.78 -3.01 14.90
C ILE A 186 19.73 -2.39 13.96
N LEU A 187 18.79 -1.61 14.48
CA LEU A 187 17.72 -1.01 13.67
C LEU A 187 18.26 -0.02 12.61
N PRO A 188 19.24 0.84 12.91
CA PRO A 188 19.87 1.68 11.88
C PRO A 188 20.57 0.89 10.76
N MET A 189 21.14 -0.27 11.08
CA MET A 189 21.74 -1.17 10.08
C MET A 189 20.66 -1.80 9.18
N ALA A 190 19.45 -1.97 9.68
CA ALA A 190 18.33 -2.55 8.96
C ALA A 190 17.62 -1.55 8.00
N ARG A 191 18.18 -0.36 7.75
CA ARG A 191 17.59 0.64 6.84
C ARG A 191 17.13 0.06 5.49
N PRO A 192 17.86 -0.84 4.80
CA PRO A 192 17.38 -1.41 3.54
C PRO A 192 16.11 -2.24 3.71
N ALA A 193 16.05 -3.06 4.76
CA ALA A 193 14.85 -3.88 5.07
C ALA A 193 13.69 -3.01 5.54
N LEU A 194 13.95 -1.97 6.36
CA LEU A 194 12.94 -1.01 6.80
C LEU A 194 12.32 -0.25 5.64
N ILE A 195 13.12 0.17 4.65
CA ILE A 195 12.61 0.82 3.43
C ILE A 195 11.71 -0.14 2.66
N THR A 196 12.13 -1.39 2.49
CA THR A 196 11.32 -2.42 1.81
C THR A 196 9.99 -2.66 2.57
N LEU A 197 10.06 -2.84 3.88
CA LEU A 197 8.89 -3.00 4.73
C LEU A 197 7.95 -1.78 4.66
N THR A 198 8.50 -0.56 4.68
CA THR A 198 7.72 0.68 4.54
C THR A 198 6.97 0.73 3.22
N ILE A 199 7.65 0.41 2.10
CA ILE A 199 7.04 0.41 0.77
C ILE A 199 5.90 -0.61 0.69
N LEU A 200 6.16 -1.85 1.11
CA LEU A 200 5.17 -2.93 1.07
C LEU A 200 3.97 -2.64 1.99
N SER A 201 4.23 -2.13 3.19
CA SER A 201 3.19 -1.78 4.15
C SER A 201 2.32 -0.61 3.67
N PHE A 202 2.95 0.43 3.12
CA PHE A 202 2.22 1.57 2.54
C PHE A 202 1.35 1.11 1.38
N GLN A 203 1.92 0.40 0.41
CA GLN A 203 1.21 -0.08 -0.77
C GLN A 203 0.07 -1.04 -0.39
N GLY A 204 0.32 -1.96 0.55
CA GLY A 204 -0.69 -2.89 1.05
C GLY A 204 -1.85 -2.17 1.73
N SER A 205 -1.58 -1.21 2.61
CA SER A 205 -2.62 -0.43 3.31
C SER A 205 -3.34 0.54 2.39
N TRP A 206 -2.63 1.23 1.48
CA TRP A 206 -3.24 2.16 0.53
C TRP A 206 -4.25 1.49 -0.40
N ASN A 207 -3.92 0.29 -0.88
CA ASN A 207 -4.76 -0.49 -1.80
C ASN A 207 -5.72 -1.43 -1.05
N GLU A 208 -5.74 -1.44 0.29
CA GLU A 208 -6.63 -2.33 1.04
C GLU A 208 -8.09 -1.91 0.83
N PHE A 209 -8.84 -2.80 0.24
CA PHE A 209 -10.26 -2.61 -0.07
C PHE A 209 -11.16 -3.44 0.83
N SER A 210 -10.86 -4.73 0.90
CA SER A 210 -11.76 -5.73 1.49
C SER A 210 -11.97 -5.52 2.98
N HIS A 211 -10.89 -5.25 3.70
CA HIS A 211 -10.96 -4.98 5.14
C HIS A 211 -11.76 -3.70 5.41
N PHE A 212 -11.43 -2.60 4.71
CA PHE A 212 -12.10 -1.31 4.92
C PHE A 212 -13.58 -1.38 4.53
N LEU A 213 -13.93 -2.12 3.47
CA LEU A 213 -15.33 -2.30 3.05
C LEU A 213 -16.18 -2.95 4.15
N VAL A 214 -15.64 -3.92 4.89
CA VAL A 214 -16.42 -4.65 5.90
C VAL A 214 -16.39 -4.00 7.29
N VAL A 215 -15.38 -3.19 7.62
CA VAL A 215 -15.25 -2.59 8.95
C VAL A 215 -15.77 -1.15 9.04
N THR A 216 -16.13 -0.53 7.91
CA THR A 216 -16.73 0.80 7.85
C THR A 216 -18.10 0.76 7.24
N GLY A 217 -19.03 1.59 7.72
CA GLY A 217 -20.41 1.67 7.24
C GLY A 217 -20.82 3.08 6.81
N SER A 218 -20.29 4.10 7.47
CA SER A 218 -20.63 5.49 7.21
C SER A 218 -19.81 6.10 6.07
N PRO A 219 -20.36 7.07 5.33
CA PRO A 219 -19.63 7.82 4.31
C PRO A 219 -18.38 8.55 4.87
N GLU A 220 -18.40 8.85 6.18
CA GLU A 220 -17.36 9.59 6.88
C GLU A 220 -16.04 8.82 6.99
N HIS A 221 -16.09 7.49 7.08
CA HIS A 221 -14.92 6.63 7.28
C HIS A 221 -14.44 5.94 5.98
N LYS A 222 -15.04 6.25 4.85
CA LYS A 222 -14.60 5.67 3.57
C LYS A 222 -13.19 6.15 3.20
N THR A 223 -12.40 5.22 2.67
CA THR A 223 -11.12 5.50 2.01
C THR A 223 -11.35 5.84 0.54
N LEU A 224 -10.33 6.32 -0.17
CA LEU A 224 -10.42 6.57 -1.62
C LEU A 224 -10.84 5.32 -2.39
N VAL A 225 -10.31 4.14 -2.03
CA VAL A 225 -10.60 2.89 -2.73
C VAL A 225 -12.05 2.45 -2.50
N THR A 226 -12.55 2.53 -1.27
CA THR A 226 -13.95 2.18 -0.96
C THR A 226 -14.93 3.21 -1.49
N GLY A 227 -14.60 4.51 -1.44
CA GLY A 227 -15.40 5.58 -2.03
C GLY A 227 -15.49 5.48 -3.56
N LEU A 228 -14.37 5.15 -4.23
CA LEU A 228 -14.36 4.89 -5.66
C LEU A 228 -15.21 3.67 -6.03
N ALA A 229 -15.19 2.62 -5.21
CA ALA A 229 -16.04 1.45 -5.42
C ALA A 229 -17.53 1.81 -5.36
N ASP A 230 -17.94 2.67 -4.41
CA ASP A 230 -19.33 3.16 -4.35
C ASP A 230 -19.74 3.97 -5.58
N LEU A 231 -18.84 4.84 -6.07
CA LEU A 231 -19.05 5.56 -7.32
C LEU A 231 -19.26 4.59 -8.50
N THR A 232 -18.47 3.50 -8.55
CA THR A 232 -18.58 2.51 -9.62
C THR A 232 -19.85 1.67 -9.51
N ALA A 233 -20.32 1.40 -8.30
CA ALA A 233 -21.58 0.68 -8.04
C ALA A 233 -22.83 1.54 -8.30
N GLY A 234 -22.70 2.83 -8.64
CA GLY A 234 -23.83 3.73 -8.90
C GLY A 234 -24.48 4.30 -7.62
N GLY A 235 -23.86 4.12 -6.45
CA GLY A 235 -24.44 4.52 -5.16
C GLY A 235 -24.51 6.02 -4.88
N LEU A 236 -23.83 6.87 -5.67
CA LEU A 236 -23.70 8.31 -5.39
C LEU A 236 -24.20 9.24 -6.52
N GLY A 237 -25.00 8.73 -7.45
CA GLY A 237 -25.57 9.58 -8.50
C GLY A 237 -26.25 8.81 -9.63
N SER A 238 -27.03 9.52 -10.43
CA SER A 238 -27.65 9.02 -11.65
C SER A 238 -26.66 9.06 -12.81
N GLY A 239 -26.56 7.97 -13.56
CA GLY A 239 -25.78 7.89 -14.80
C GLY A 239 -24.42 7.17 -14.64
N THR A 240 -23.70 7.10 -15.74
CA THR A 240 -22.44 6.35 -15.84
C THR A 240 -21.27 7.03 -15.14
N GLN A 241 -21.26 8.38 -15.12
CA GLN A 241 -20.25 9.22 -14.45
C GLN A 241 -18.79 8.78 -14.71
N PHE A 242 -18.49 8.34 -15.95
CA PHE A 242 -17.16 7.86 -16.31
C PHE A 242 -16.04 8.89 -16.03
N PRO A 243 -16.19 10.17 -16.41
CA PRO A 243 -15.15 11.17 -16.15
C PRO A 243 -14.85 11.33 -14.66
N LEU A 244 -15.88 11.32 -13.82
CA LEU A 244 -15.77 11.44 -12.37
C LEU A 244 -15.04 10.24 -11.75
N LYS A 245 -15.39 9.03 -12.18
CA LYS A 245 -14.71 7.77 -11.76
C LYS A 245 -13.24 7.80 -12.15
N MET A 246 -12.92 8.25 -13.37
CA MET A 246 -11.55 8.34 -13.86
C MET A 246 -10.74 9.42 -13.13
N ALA A 247 -11.32 10.58 -12.86
CA ALA A 247 -10.67 11.63 -12.08
C ALA A 247 -10.37 11.17 -10.64
N THR A 248 -11.32 10.51 -9.97
CA THR A 248 -11.12 9.95 -8.63
C THR A 248 -10.07 8.85 -8.63
N ALA A 249 -10.06 7.97 -9.63
CA ALA A 249 -9.07 6.91 -9.77
C ALA A 249 -7.66 7.48 -10.02
N LEU A 250 -7.52 8.59 -10.77
CA LEU A 250 -6.25 9.29 -10.95
C LEU A 250 -5.70 9.80 -9.62
N ILE A 251 -6.53 10.42 -8.79
CA ILE A 251 -6.11 10.86 -7.44
C ILE A 251 -5.65 9.66 -6.60
N THR A 252 -6.35 8.54 -6.69
CA THR A 252 -5.97 7.31 -5.96
C THR A 252 -4.60 6.77 -6.42
N THR A 253 -4.22 6.99 -7.67
CA THR A 253 -2.94 6.53 -8.23
C THR A 253 -1.75 7.41 -7.80
N ILE A 254 -1.95 8.70 -7.58
CA ILE A 254 -0.87 9.67 -7.32
C ILE A 254 0.03 9.27 -6.14
N PRO A 255 -0.47 8.92 -4.93
CA PRO A 255 0.40 8.61 -3.80
C PRO A 255 1.27 7.38 -4.01
N VAL A 256 0.75 6.36 -4.72
CA VAL A 256 1.53 5.17 -5.06
C VAL A 256 2.62 5.50 -6.09
N ALA A 257 2.30 6.33 -7.08
CA ALA A 257 3.29 6.81 -8.05
C ALA A 257 4.39 7.65 -7.36
N VAL A 258 4.02 8.57 -6.47
CA VAL A 258 4.98 9.36 -5.67
C VAL A 258 5.89 8.45 -4.86
N LEU A 259 5.32 7.48 -4.15
CA LEU A 259 6.10 6.50 -3.38
C LEU A 259 7.09 5.75 -4.28
N PHE A 260 6.63 5.29 -5.46
CA PHE A 260 7.51 4.62 -6.41
C PHE A 260 8.67 5.52 -6.84
N PHE A 261 8.43 6.77 -7.25
CA PHE A 261 9.47 7.69 -7.67
C PHE A 261 10.46 8.03 -6.56
N VAL A 262 9.99 8.15 -5.31
CA VAL A 262 10.86 8.41 -4.15
C VAL A 262 11.76 7.20 -3.86
N PHE A 263 11.22 5.99 -3.91
CA PHE A 263 11.91 4.78 -3.47
C PHE A 263 12.45 3.89 -4.60
N GLN A 264 12.27 4.23 -5.89
CA GLN A 264 12.68 3.41 -7.05
C GLN A 264 14.14 2.92 -6.97
N ARG A 265 15.05 3.76 -6.46
CA ARG A 265 16.49 3.39 -6.33
C ARG A 265 16.70 2.21 -5.37
N HIS A 266 15.86 2.11 -4.34
CA HIS A 266 15.93 1.03 -3.36
C HIS A 266 15.29 -0.25 -3.90
N LEU A 267 14.20 -0.13 -4.65
CA LEU A 267 13.54 -1.26 -5.30
C LEU A 267 14.45 -1.96 -6.32
N VAL A 268 15.13 -1.18 -7.17
CA VAL A 268 16.05 -1.71 -8.19
C VAL A 268 17.27 -2.39 -7.56
N ARG A 269 17.83 -1.83 -6.48
CA ARG A 269 18.99 -2.44 -5.78
C ARG A 269 18.62 -3.74 -5.08
N GLY A 270 17.43 -3.83 -4.48
CA GLY A 270 16.94 -5.05 -3.84
C GLY A 270 16.76 -6.21 -4.84
N ALA A 271 16.24 -5.93 -6.02
CA ALA A 271 16.08 -6.92 -7.09
C ALA A 271 17.44 -7.47 -7.60
N ASN A 272 18.46 -6.62 -7.70
CA ASN A 272 19.79 -7.02 -8.17
C ASN A 272 20.57 -7.82 -7.11
N GLY A 273 20.35 -7.59 -5.81
CA GLY A 273 21.02 -8.34 -4.74
C GLY A 273 20.60 -9.81 -4.65
N GLY A 274 19.41 -10.17 -5.16
CA GLY A 274 18.93 -11.54 -5.26
C GLY A 274 19.40 -12.29 -6.52
N ALA A 275 19.83 -11.59 -7.57
CA ALA A 275 20.21 -12.16 -8.85
C ALA A 275 21.71 -12.55 -8.97
N VAL A 276 22.55 -12.18 -8.00
CA VAL A 276 24.01 -12.43 -8.02
C VAL A 276 24.38 -13.44 -6.94
N LYS A 277 23.68 -14.56 -6.88
CA LYS A 277 24.12 -15.81 -6.22
C LYS A 277 24.01 -16.92 -7.26
N GLY A 278 24.90 -16.89 -8.21
CA GLY A 278 25.19 -17.94 -9.16
C GLY A 278 26.66 -17.88 -9.50
#